data_a32a015af57b7708ad811347a7e92eb0
#
_entry.id   a32a015af57b7708ad811347a7e92eb0
#
_cell.length_a   1.000
_cell.length_b   1.000
_cell.length_c   1.000
_cell.angle_alpha   90.00
_cell.angle_beta   90.00
_cell.angle_gamma   90.00
#
_symmetry.space_group_name_H-M   'P 1'
#
loop_
_entity.id
_entity.type
_entity.pdbx_description
1 polymer ?
#
loop_
_entity_poly.entity_id
_entity_poly.type
_entity_poly.pdbx_seq_one_letter_code
_entity_poly.pdbx_strand_id
1 'polypeptide(L)'
;MRKVLFLLLAIITMASCSEEKVNVRWATFNMRYDNQGDAPNHWGARKERVANYIKEMKFDVFGTQEVLHNQFEDLKTLLPDYEGVGVGRDDGATKGEYSAVFYNKNVFDALDSGTFWLSEDPTAVGKMGWDAVCVRIATW
;
A
#
# COMPACT_ATOMS: atom_id res chain seq x y z
N MET A 1 39.60 -44.32 -50.24
CA MET A 1 39.01 -44.23 -48.88
C MET A 1 38.60 -42.76 -48.63
N ARG A 2 37.30 -42.46 -48.71
CA ARG A 2 36.75 -41.09 -48.52
C ARG A 2 36.47 -40.91 -47.05
N LYS A 3 37.14 -39.95 -46.39
CA LYS A 3 36.81 -39.54 -45.00
C LYS A 3 35.64 -38.60 -45.04
N VAL A 4 34.49 -39.01 -44.48
CA VAL A 4 33.31 -38.16 -44.29
C VAL A 4 33.51 -37.40 -42.96
N LEU A 5 33.66 -36.09 -43.06
CA LEU A 5 33.76 -35.21 -41.91
C LEU A 5 32.35 -34.77 -41.48
N PHE A 6 31.89 -35.31 -40.34
CA PHE A 6 30.61 -34.87 -39.75
C PHE A 6 30.82 -33.55 -39.02
N LEU A 7 30.27 -32.47 -39.57
CA LEU A 7 30.20 -31.19 -38.93
C LEU A 7 28.99 -31.18 -37.97
N LEU A 8 29.22 -31.31 -36.66
CA LEU A 8 28.18 -31.16 -35.65
C LEU A 8 27.91 -29.65 -35.48
N LEU A 9 26.79 -29.18 -36.04
CA LEU A 9 26.31 -27.80 -35.84
C LEU A 9 25.59 -27.76 -34.50
N ALA A 10 26.26 -27.31 -33.43
CA ALA A 10 25.63 -27.05 -32.15
C ALA A 10 24.80 -25.76 -32.24
N ILE A 11 23.49 -25.91 -32.37
CA ILE A 11 22.56 -24.78 -32.28
C ILE A 11 22.44 -24.41 -30.80
N ILE A 12 23.19 -23.39 -30.37
CA ILE A 12 23.00 -22.79 -29.06
C ILE A 12 21.72 -21.94 -29.15
N THR A 13 20.61 -22.47 -28.67
CA THR A 13 19.39 -21.67 -28.44
C THR A 13 19.67 -20.76 -27.27
N MET A 14 19.96 -19.50 -27.55
CA MET A 14 19.94 -18.42 -26.55
C MET A 14 18.50 -18.28 -26.12
N ALA A 15 18.16 -18.89 -25.01
CA ALA A 15 16.91 -18.56 -24.31
C ALA A 15 17.06 -17.12 -23.82
N SER A 16 16.53 -16.19 -24.59
CA SER A 16 16.36 -14.80 -24.14
C SER A 16 15.36 -14.84 -23.00
N CYS A 17 15.84 -14.73 -21.77
CA CYS A 17 15.01 -14.46 -20.63
C CYS A 17 14.51 -13.01 -20.79
N SER A 18 13.37 -12.83 -21.44
CA SER A 18 12.68 -11.55 -21.42
C SER A 18 12.18 -11.34 -20.01
N GLU A 19 12.76 -10.40 -19.27
CA GLU A 19 12.16 -9.94 -18.02
C GLU A 19 10.76 -9.41 -18.35
N GLU A 20 9.76 -10.08 -17.85
CA GLU A 20 8.38 -9.63 -17.98
C GLU A 20 8.23 -8.36 -17.13
N LYS A 21 8.07 -7.22 -17.81
CA LYS A 21 7.89 -5.93 -17.12
C LYS A 21 6.52 -5.91 -16.49
N VAL A 22 6.47 -5.98 -15.17
CA VAL A 22 5.23 -5.76 -14.40
C VAL A 22 5.01 -4.26 -14.27
N ASN A 23 3.86 -3.79 -14.77
CA ASN A 23 3.45 -2.40 -14.57
C ASN A 23 2.58 -2.32 -13.32
N VAL A 24 3.04 -1.58 -12.32
CA VAL A 24 2.31 -1.35 -11.06
C VAL A 24 1.75 0.06 -11.02
N ARG A 25 0.45 0.20 -10.79
CA ARG A 25 -0.21 1.48 -10.53
C ARG A 25 -0.23 1.75 -9.04
N TRP A 26 0.53 2.71 -8.61
CA TRP A 26 0.54 3.11 -7.21
C TRP A 26 0.12 4.56 -7.03
N ALA A 27 -0.42 4.88 -5.86
CA ALA A 27 -0.86 6.22 -5.49
C ALA A 27 -0.54 6.54 -4.04
N THR A 28 -0.53 7.82 -3.71
CA THR A 28 -0.64 8.33 -2.34
C THR A 28 -1.88 9.19 -2.24
N PHE A 29 -2.68 9.01 -1.20
CA PHE A 29 -4.00 9.61 -1.11
C PHE A 29 -4.33 10.00 0.34
N ASN A 30 -4.20 11.29 0.65
CA ASN A 30 -4.68 11.80 1.93
C ASN A 30 -6.21 11.71 1.96
N MET A 31 -6.75 10.92 2.89
CA MET A 31 -8.18 10.66 2.98
C MET A 31 -8.95 11.77 3.69
N ARG A 32 -8.27 12.71 4.31
CA ARG A 32 -8.87 13.65 5.26
C ARG A 32 -9.60 12.90 6.38
N TYR A 33 -9.17 13.00 7.61
CA TYR A 33 -9.80 12.30 8.73
C TYR A 33 -11.29 12.63 8.87
N ASP A 34 -12.04 11.73 9.49
CA ASP A 34 -13.48 11.90 9.71
C ASP A 34 -13.73 13.01 10.73
N ASN A 35 -14.12 14.18 10.22
CA ASN A 35 -14.45 15.36 11.00
C ASN A 35 -15.89 15.78 10.70
N GLN A 36 -16.74 15.78 11.72
CA GLN A 36 -18.12 16.19 11.57
C GLN A 36 -18.26 17.68 11.21
N GLY A 37 -17.25 18.49 11.50
CA GLY A 37 -17.18 19.89 11.09
C GLY A 37 -16.99 20.12 9.58
N ASP A 38 -16.67 19.07 8.83
CA ASP A 38 -16.46 19.15 7.37
C ASP A 38 -17.79 19.05 6.57
N ALA A 39 -18.96 19.18 7.22
CA ALA A 39 -20.24 19.14 6.51
C ALA A 39 -20.30 20.16 5.35
N PRO A 40 -20.85 19.79 4.17
CA PRO A 40 -21.48 18.51 3.82
C PRO A 40 -20.50 17.41 3.39
N ASN A 41 -19.19 17.60 3.50
CA ASN A 41 -18.15 16.71 2.99
C ASN A 41 -17.49 15.82 4.07
N HIS A 42 -18.17 15.59 5.20
CA HIS A 42 -17.70 14.63 6.21
C HIS A 42 -17.53 13.22 5.61
N TRP A 43 -16.80 12.34 6.29
CA TRP A 43 -16.47 11.02 5.76
C TRP A 43 -17.67 10.20 5.31
N GLY A 44 -18.73 10.15 6.11
CA GLY A 44 -19.95 9.41 5.78
C GLY A 44 -20.59 9.81 4.44
N ALA A 45 -20.47 11.09 4.05
CA ALA A 45 -21.02 11.60 2.79
C ALA A 45 -20.12 11.33 1.57
N ARG A 46 -18.82 11.02 1.76
CA ARG A 46 -17.86 10.90 0.66
C ARG A 46 -17.21 9.52 0.51
N LYS A 47 -17.32 8.63 1.50
CA LYS A 47 -16.63 7.34 1.51
C LYS A 47 -16.91 6.47 0.27
N GLU A 48 -18.16 6.42 -0.19
CA GLU A 48 -18.54 5.69 -1.40
C GLU A 48 -17.86 6.27 -2.66
N ARG A 49 -17.80 7.59 -2.77
CA ARG A 49 -17.12 8.25 -3.91
C ARG A 49 -15.62 7.99 -3.89
N VAL A 50 -15.01 7.98 -2.71
CA VAL A 50 -13.59 7.66 -2.54
C VAL A 50 -13.32 6.21 -2.98
N ALA A 51 -14.13 5.26 -2.49
CA ALA A 51 -13.98 3.86 -2.86
C ALA A 51 -14.20 3.63 -4.37
N ASN A 52 -15.21 4.27 -4.96
CA ASN A 52 -15.47 4.16 -6.40
C ASN A 52 -14.31 4.74 -7.23
N TYR A 53 -13.76 5.88 -6.82
CA TYR A 53 -12.58 6.46 -7.47
C TYR A 53 -11.39 5.50 -7.45
N ILE A 54 -11.09 4.88 -6.29
CA ILE A 54 -10.01 3.90 -6.17
C ILE A 54 -10.22 2.71 -7.14
N LYS A 55 -11.46 2.20 -7.23
CA LYS A 55 -11.81 1.11 -8.16
C LYS A 55 -11.66 1.52 -9.63
N GLU A 56 -12.11 2.72 -10.00
CA GLU A 56 -12.03 3.25 -11.37
C GLU A 56 -10.58 3.45 -11.81
N MET A 57 -9.74 3.96 -10.90
CA MET A 57 -8.31 4.18 -11.16
C MET A 57 -7.51 2.90 -11.22
N LYS A 58 -8.07 1.78 -10.71
CA LYS A 58 -7.42 0.46 -10.69
C LYS A 58 -6.01 0.54 -10.09
N PHE A 59 -5.90 1.17 -8.94
CA PHE A 59 -4.62 1.18 -8.22
C PHE A 59 -4.28 -0.23 -7.78
N ASP A 60 -3.04 -0.62 -7.98
CA ASP A 60 -2.53 -1.90 -7.47
C ASP A 60 -2.12 -1.78 -6.01
N VAL A 61 -1.51 -0.65 -5.66
CA VAL A 61 -1.10 -0.30 -4.29
C VAL A 61 -1.36 1.19 -4.05
N PHE A 62 -1.87 1.55 -2.88
CA PHE A 62 -1.97 2.95 -2.49
C PHE A 62 -1.70 3.16 -1.00
N GLY A 63 -0.91 4.20 -0.70
CA GLY A 63 -0.68 4.69 0.66
C GLY A 63 -1.73 5.75 1.02
N THR A 64 -2.17 5.73 2.27
CA THR A 64 -3.16 6.68 2.79
C THR A 64 -2.58 7.50 3.93
N GLN A 65 -3.12 8.70 4.16
CA GLN A 65 -2.84 9.53 5.31
C GLN A 65 -4.15 10.02 5.93
N GLU A 66 -4.08 10.42 7.20
CA GLU A 66 -5.21 10.93 8.00
C GLU A 66 -6.39 9.95 8.14
N VAL A 67 -6.15 8.67 8.06
CA VAL A 67 -7.21 7.66 8.16
C VAL A 67 -7.46 7.33 9.63
N LEU A 68 -8.68 7.53 10.12
CA LEU A 68 -9.10 7.02 11.43
C LEU A 68 -9.54 5.55 11.31
N HIS A 69 -9.61 4.85 12.44
CA HIS A 69 -9.94 3.43 12.48
C HIS A 69 -11.27 3.10 11.78
N ASN A 70 -12.31 3.90 11.99
CA ASN A 70 -13.59 3.72 11.30
C ASN A 70 -13.46 3.87 9.78
N GLN A 71 -12.63 4.80 9.30
CA GLN A 71 -12.37 4.98 7.87
C GLN A 71 -11.58 3.80 7.28
N PHE A 72 -10.62 3.27 8.04
CA PHE A 72 -9.86 2.08 7.65
C PHE A 72 -10.79 0.86 7.47
N GLU A 73 -11.69 0.60 8.41
CA GLU A 73 -12.65 -0.50 8.33
C GLU A 73 -13.71 -0.27 7.23
N ASP A 74 -14.18 0.97 7.03
CA ASP A 74 -15.03 1.32 5.90
C ASP A 74 -14.36 1.02 4.56
N LEU A 75 -13.08 1.40 4.39
CA LEU A 75 -12.32 1.11 3.17
C LEU A 75 -12.17 -0.38 2.91
N LYS A 76 -11.85 -1.19 3.93
CA LYS A 76 -11.80 -2.65 3.81
C LYS A 76 -13.15 -3.24 3.35
N THR A 77 -14.24 -2.71 3.88
CA THR A 77 -15.59 -3.15 3.51
C THR A 77 -15.95 -2.73 2.09
N LEU A 78 -15.65 -1.50 1.70
CA LEU A 78 -16.00 -0.93 0.40
C LEU A 78 -15.08 -1.41 -0.74
N LEU A 79 -13.88 -1.88 -0.41
CA LEU A 79 -12.85 -2.34 -1.34
C LEU A 79 -12.51 -3.82 -1.10
N PRO A 80 -13.42 -4.76 -1.36
CA PRO A 80 -13.24 -6.17 -1.01
C PRO A 80 -12.07 -6.86 -1.72
N ASP A 81 -11.61 -6.28 -2.84
CA ASP A 81 -10.44 -6.78 -3.58
C ASP A 81 -9.10 -6.29 -3.00
N TYR A 82 -9.15 -5.43 -1.98
CA TYR A 82 -7.96 -4.86 -1.36
C TYR A 82 -7.80 -5.37 0.07
N GLU A 83 -6.55 -5.52 0.47
CA GLU A 83 -6.15 -5.73 1.86
C GLU A 83 -5.45 -4.46 2.36
N GLY A 84 -5.71 -4.09 3.62
CA GLY A 84 -5.12 -2.92 4.25
C GLY A 84 -4.20 -3.31 5.40
N VAL A 85 -3.01 -2.70 5.45
CA VAL A 85 -2.04 -2.84 6.54
C VAL A 85 -1.75 -1.49 7.18
N GLY A 86 -1.56 -1.49 8.50
CA GLY A 86 -1.29 -0.28 9.29
C GLY A 86 -1.97 -0.31 10.64
N VAL A 87 -1.56 0.60 11.51
CA VAL A 87 -2.08 0.76 12.87
C VAL A 87 -2.28 2.24 13.20
N GLY A 88 -3.06 2.52 14.21
CA GLY A 88 -3.24 3.86 14.75
C GLY A 88 -1.96 4.36 15.44
N ARG A 89 -1.56 5.59 15.15
CA ARG A 89 -0.28 6.16 15.57
C ARG A 89 -0.14 6.34 17.09
N ASP A 90 -1.28 6.47 17.82
CA ASP A 90 -1.25 6.82 19.23
C ASP A 90 -1.01 5.62 20.16
N ASP A 91 -1.47 4.42 19.75
CA ASP A 91 -1.40 3.22 20.58
C ASP A 91 -0.83 1.98 19.86
N GLY A 92 -0.49 2.12 18.58
CA GLY A 92 -0.05 0.99 17.78
C GLY A 92 -1.15 -0.04 17.49
N ALA A 93 -2.41 0.35 17.65
CA ALA A 93 -3.57 -0.48 17.43
C ALA A 93 -4.67 0.29 16.69
N THR A 94 -5.59 0.94 17.40
CA THR A 94 -6.78 1.57 16.78
C THR A 94 -6.91 3.06 17.01
N LYS A 95 -6.07 3.67 17.86
CA LYS A 95 -6.17 5.09 18.20
C LYS A 95 -5.26 5.96 17.36
N GLY A 96 -5.77 7.15 17.02
CA GLY A 96 -5.07 8.12 16.20
C GLY A 96 -5.17 7.81 14.70
N GLU A 97 -4.50 8.61 13.90
CA GLU A 97 -4.50 8.48 12.47
C GLU A 97 -3.57 7.36 12.02
N TYR A 98 -4.00 6.62 11.00
CA TYR A 98 -3.20 5.64 10.28
C TYR A 98 -2.49 6.30 9.10
N SER A 99 -1.31 5.81 8.79
CA SER A 99 -0.65 5.94 7.48
C SER A 99 -0.68 4.57 6.82
N ALA A 100 -1.88 4.11 6.46
CA ALA A 100 -2.09 2.74 6.00
C ALA A 100 -1.69 2.55 4.54
N VAL A 101 -1.30 1.31 4.20
CA VAL A 101 -1.07 0.86 2.83
C VAL A 101 -2.15 -0.14 2.47
N PHE A 102 -2.77 0.05 1.31
CA PHE A 102 -3.71 -0.90 0.72
C PHE A 102 -3.12 -1.47 -0.56
N TYR A 103 -3.29 -2.77 -0.77
CA TYR A 103 -2.85 -3.46 -1.99
C TYR A 103 -3.95 -4.37 -2.54
N ASN A 104 -3.99 -4.52 -3.85
CA ASN A 104 -4.91 -5.44 -4.52
C ASN A 104 -4.46 -6.88 -4.28
N LYS A 105 -5.17 -7.60 -3.41
CA LYS A 105 -4.86 -8.98 -3.03
C LYS A 105 -5.08 -10.01 -4.15
N ASN A 106 -5.69 -9.62 -5.27
CA ASN A 106 -5.79 -10.48 -6.45
C ASN A 106 -4.54 -10.42 -7.33
N VAL A 107 -3.62 -9.46 -7.05
CA VAL A 107 -2.40 -9.21 -7.83
C VAL A 107 -1.15 -9.41 -6.98
N PHE A 108 -1.20 -9.08 -5.70
CA PHE A 108 -0.06 -9.10 -4.78
C PHE A 108 -0.36 -9.88 -3.51
N ASP A 109 0.66 -10.54 -3.01
CA ASP A 109 0.73 -11.10 -1.66
C ASP A 109 1.66 -10.24 -0.82
N ALA A 110 1.22 -9.81 0.38
CA ALA A 110 2.11 -9.18 1.33
C ALA A 110 3.04 -10.22 1.96
N LEU A 111 4.32 -10.09 1.75
CA LEU A 111 5.33 -10.98 2.32
C LEU A 111 5.68 -10.58 3.76
N ASP A 112 5.66 -9.29 4.03
CA ASP A 112 5.91 -8.71 5.34
C ASP A 112 5.31 -7.31 5.41
N SER A 113 5.07 -6.79 6.61
CA SER A 113 4.60 -5.43 6.83
C SER A 113 4.91 -4.97 8.25
N GLY A 114 4.96 -3.68 8.44
CA GLY A 114 5.20 -3.11 9.76
C GLY A 114 4.89 -1.62 9.81
N THR A 115 4.83 -1.09 11.02
CA THR A 115 4.71 0.35 11.26
C THR A 115 5.79 0.77 12.26
N PHE A 116 6.42 1.88 12.02
CA PHE A 116 7.39 2.47 12.94
C PHE A 116 7.09 3.95 13.20
N TRP A 117 7.52 4.43 14.35
CA TRP A 117 7.34 5.81 14.80
C TRP A 117 8.49 6.68 14.36
N LEU A 118 8.19 7.82 13.80
CA LEU A 118 9.20 8.82 13.42
C LEU A 118 9.64 9.58 14.66
N SER A 119 10.55 8.96 15.41
CA SER A 119 11.15 9.46 16.63
C SER A 119 12.57 8.89 16.78
N GLU A 120 13.30 9.31 17.82
CA GLU A 120 14.63 8.81 18.12
C GLU A 120 14.64 7.29 18.41
N ASP A 121 13.49 6.75 18.83
CA ASP A 121 13.25 5.31 18.99
C ASP A 121 12.05 4.91 18.11
N PRO A 122 12.29 4.32 16.94
CA PRO A 122 11.22 3.93 16.02
C PRO A 122 10.25 2.87 16.56
N THR A 123 10.62 2.17 17.63
CA THR A 123 9.82 1.12 18.27
C THR A 123 8.93 1.65 19.40
N ALA A 124 9.17 2.89 19.83
CA ALA A 124 8.42 3.51 20.92
C ALA A 124 7.04 3.99 20.46
N VAL A 125 6.04 3.14 20.68
CA VAL A 125 4.63 3.39 20.32
C VAL A 125 4.13 4.69 20.93
N GLY A 126 3.46 5.52 20.11
CA GLY A 126 2.88 6.78 20.55
C GLY A 126 3.88 7.89 20.88
N LYS A 127 5.17 7.65 20.65
CA LYS A 127 6.20 8.65 20.92
C LYS A 127 6.30 9.69 19.81
N MET A 128 6.27 10.94 20.21
CA MET A 128 6.55 12.08 19.34
C MET A 128 8.07 12.28 19.31
N GLY A 129 8.62 12.45 18.11
CA GLY A 129 10.05 12.64 17.93
C GLY A 129 10.43 14.05 17.51
N TRP A 130 11.68 14.41 17.79
CA TRP A 130 12.33 15.67 17.42
C TRP A 130 11.47 16.90 17.76
N ASP A 131 11.18 17.74 16.77
CA ASP A 131 10.35 18.95 16.87
C ASP A 131 8.93 18.76 16.29
N ALA A 132 8.48 17.52 16.11
CA ALA A 132 7.15 17.21 15.59
C ALA A 132 6.07 17.69 16.57
N VAL A 133 5.01 18.28 16.05
CA VAL A 133 3.86 18.77 16.85
C VAL A 133 2.85 17.66 17.20
N CYS A 134 2.99 16.49 16.62
CA CYS A 134 2.20 15.31 16.94
C CYS A 134 2.96 14.04 16.56
N VAL A 135 2.49 12.90 17.04
CA VAL A 135 3.03 11.58 16.68
C VAL A 135 2.97 11.36 15.18
N ARG A 136 4.06 10.88 14.61
CA ARG A 136 4.18 10.53 13.19
C ARG A 136 4.62 9.09 13.03
N ILE A 137 4.05 8.41 12.05
CA ILE A 137 4.36 7.02 11.73
C ILE A 137 4.60 6.83 10.25
N ALA A 138 5.26 5.75 9.89
CA ALA A 138 5.31 5.23 8.54
C ALA A 138 5.00 3.73 8.56
N THR A 139 4.17 3.29 7.62
CA THR A 139 3.82 1.88 7.40
C THR A 139 4.45 1.40 6.10
N TRP A 140 5.00 0.20 6.13
CA TRP A 140 5.62 -0.48 5.00
C TRP A 140 5.11 -1.91 4.85
#